data_77e578d6a5d0ab00407b565464cd3f1b
#
_entry.id   77e578d6a5d0ab00407b565464cd3f1b
#
_cell.length_a   1.000
_cell.length_b   1.000
_cell.length_c   1.000
_cell.angle_alpha   90.00
_cell.angle_beta   90.00
_cell.angle_gamma   90.00
#
_symmetry.space_group_name_H-M   'P 1'
#
loop_
_entity.id
_entity.type
_entity.pdbx_description
1 polymer ?
#
loop_
_entity_poly.entity_id
_entity_poly.type
_entity_poly.pdbx_seq_one_letter_code
_entity_poly.pdbx_strand_id
1 'polypeptide(L)'
;MLAVAVAIGGCESSQPGVIIEGDQLTVVTSAPLSGDFKAAGEAMVNGERLALADANGRAGRFDVSLTVLNSVQGRMKISSEARVASNARSAVLSPTSIAYIGDYDSAATAVSLPLINQAGIAQISPLSAYPGFTGSEQAGPDEPGRFYPGGKRTFFRLAPSQVRETEAQASLQAQQGCKESFVIYDDSPAGKRSASAAAAALKAESVATAGISAASTAEQGSSRLVAAVKGSKADCVAYGASINLAAAELLNQLSANNPALKFFVGRSGDNAPFTENLSARAQRATLITGPGPDPQRLSTVGSEVSKRYRRQFGSAPGIAGLYGYAAMTDVLEAIRRSGAEGNNRARVLSALSQTEADDSAVGRYSITPDGDSTLTTIVVSRVVGGQLVISPFLTDAINE
;
A
#
# COMPACT_ATOMS: atom_id res chain seq x y z
N MET A 1 20.01 -6.56 -59.44
CA MET A 1 18.86 -6.74 -58.52
C MET A 1 19.08 -5.87 -57.28
N LEU A 2 18.41 -4.72 -57.22
CA LEU A 2 18.49 -3.80 -56.09
C LEU A 2 17.38 -4.20 -55.11
N ALA A 3 17.75 -4.58 -53.89
CA ALA A 3 16.80 -4.83 -52.81
C ALA A 3 16.48 -3.49 -52.11
N VAL A 4 15.25 -3.04 -52.23
CA VAL A 4 14.72 -1.86 -51.48
C VAL A 4 14.24 -2.38 -50.14
N ALA A 5 14.95 -2.00 -49.06
CA ALA A 5 14.51 -2.22 -47.69
C ALA A 5 13.46 -1.15 -47.34
N VAL A 6 12.19 -1.55 -47.22
CA VAL A 6 11.13 -0.72 -46.70
C VAL A 6 11.21 -0.73 -45.16
N ALA A 7 11.68 0.36 -44.57
CA ALA A 7 11.60 0.57 -43.13
C ALA A 7 10.14 0.88 -42.79
N ILE A 8 9.45 -0.08 -42.16
CA ILE A 8 8.14 0.13 -41.56
C ILE A 8 8.38 0.87 -40.24
N GLY A 9 8.35 2.19 -40.28
CA GLY A 9 8.25 3.03 -39.06
C GLY A 9 6.89 2.81 -38.42
N GLY A 10 6.85 2.08 -37.31
CA GLY A 10 5.67 1.97 -36.46
C GLY A 10 5.35 3.34 -35.86
N CYS A 11 4.40 4.04 -36.46
CA CYS A 11 3.72 5.14 -35.77
C CYS A 11 2.91 4.54 -34.61
N GLU A 12 3.43 4.61 -33.42
CA GLU A 12 2.60 4.48 -32.22
C GLU A 12 1.56 5.59 -32.27
N SER A 13 0.35 5.26 -32.69
CA SER A 13 -0.79 6.17 -32.61
C SER A 13 -1.14 6.37 -31.14
N SER A 14 -0.56 7.40 -30.50
CA SER A 14 -1.03 7.87 -29.22
C SER A 14 -2.47 8.32 -29.41
N GLN A 15 -3.44 7.56 -28.92
CA GLN A 15 -4.83 8.01 -28.86
C GLN A 15 -4.86 9.36 -28.13
N PRO A 16 -5.53 10.38 -28.68
CA PRO A 16 -5.67 11.64 -28.01
C PRO A 16 -6.36 11.40 -26.66
N GLY A 17 -5.70 11.77 -25.56
CA GLY A 17 -6.27 11.62 -24.22
C GLY A 17 -7.54 12.46 -24.06
N VAL A 18 -8.39 12.07 -23.12
CA VAL A 18 -9.57 12.86 -22.77
C VAL A 18 -9.10 14.23 -22.25
N ILE A 19 -9.56 15.30 -22.88
CA ILE A 19 -9.32 16.68 -22.49
C ILE A 19 -10.53 17.17 -21.69
N ILE A 20 -10.29 17.62 -20.47
CA ILE A 20 -11.30 18.21 -19.58
C ILE A 20 -11.54 19.67 -20.04
N GLU A 21 -12.79 20.06 -20.20
CA GLU A 21 -13.13 21.44 -20.59
C GLU A 21 -12.88 22.42 -19.42
N GLY A 22 -12.28 23.57 -19.75
CA GLY A 22 -12.00 24.65 -18.79
C GLY A 22 -10.80 24.38 -17.89
N ASP A 23 -10.72 25.15 -16.81
CA ASP A 23 -9.57 25.18 -15.88
C ASP A 23 -9.88 24.54 -14.52
N GLN A 24 -11.09 24.00 -14.34
CA GLN A 24 -11.49 23.32 -13.10
C GLN A 24 -11.20 21.83 -13.20
N LEU A 25 -10.31 21.32 -12.35
CA LEU A 25 -9.93 19.91 -12.27
C LEU A 25 -10.33 19.32 -10.92
N THR A 26 -10.67 18.04 -10.92
CA THR A 26 -11.00 17.31 -9.70
C THR A 26 -10.08 16.10 -9.54
N VAL A 27 -9.42 16.01 -8.41
CA VAL A 27 -8.80 14.78 -7.94
C VAL A 27 -9.83 14.04 -7.08
N VAL A 28 -10.08 12.78 -7.39
CA VAL A 28 -11.00 11.95 -6.59
C VAL A 28 -10.19 11.02 -5.71
N THR A 29 -10.49 10.95 -4.42
CA THR A 29 -9.87 9.99 -3.51
C THR A 29 -10.89 9.03 -2.93
N SER A 30 -10.50 7.77 -2.74
CA SER A 30 -11.30 6.72 -2.09
C SER A 30 -10.50 6.09 -0.96
N ALA A 31 -11.01 6.22 0.27
CA ALA A 31 -10.34 5.80 1.48
C ALA A 31 -11.33 5.20 2.49
N PRO A 32 -10.86 4.33 3.44
CA PRO A 32 -11.70 3.81 4.50
C PRO A 32 -11.94 4.90 5.57
N LEU A 33 -13.06 5.63 5.48
CA LEU A 33 -13.42 6.69 6.42
C LEU A 33 -14.35 6.21 7.55
N SER A 34 -14.53 4.90 7.66
CA SER A 34 -15.21 4.21 8.75
C SER A 34 -14.64 2.79 8.90
N GLY A 35 -15.04 2.04 9.93
CA GLY A 35 -14.53 0.69 10.18
C GLY A 35 -13.14 0.67 10.80
N ASP A 36 -12.44 -0.45 10.66
CA ASP A 36 -11.22 -0.76 11.40
C ASP A 36 -10.02 0.10 10.98
N PHE A 37 -10.00 0.59 9.73
CA PHE A 37 -8.93 1.43 9.17
C PHE A 37 -9.30 2.92 9.08
N LYS A 38 -10.36 3.35 9.80
CA LYS A 38 -10.85 4.75 9.76
C LYS A 38 -9.73 5.76 10.03
N ALA A 39 -8.98 5.57 11.11
CA ALA A 39 -7.94 6.52 11.51
C ALA A 39 -6.87 6.69 10.43
N ALA A 40 -6.43 5.59 9.81
CA ALA A 40 -5.44 5.62 8.74
C ALA A 40 -6.00 6.23 7.45
N GLY A 41 -7.26 5.90 7.08
CA GLY A 41 -7.95 6.51 5.94
C GLY A 41 -8.16 8.02 6.09
N GLU A 42 -8.57 8.47 7.27
CA GLU A 42 -8.68 9.90 7.59
C GLU A 42 -7.32 10.60 7.55
N ALA A 43 -6.27 9.95 8.07
CA ALA A 43 -4.91 10.48 8.01
C ALA A 43 -4.42 10.64 6.57
N MET A 44 -4.66 9.65 5.70
CA MET A 44 -4.35 9.72 4.27
C MET A 44 -5.02 10.92 3.61
N VAL A 45 -6.34 11.04 3.75
CA VAL A 45 -7.12 12.15 3.18
C VAL A 45 -6.69 13.52 3.73
N ASN A 46 -6.36 13.60 5.01
CA ASN A 46 -5.84 14.83 5.61
C ASN A 46 -4.46 15.22 5.05
N GLY A 47 -3.61 14.23 4.74
CA GLY A 47 -2.36 14.48 4.00
C GLY A 47 -2.61 15.07 2.62
N GLU A 48 -3.56 14.49 1.87
CA GLU A 48 -3.98 14.99 0.56
C GLU A 48 -4.53 16.43 0.63
N ARG A 49 -5.37 16.71 1.63
CA ARG A 49 -5.91 18.06 1.87
C ARG A 49 -4.82 19.07 2.20
N LEU A 50 -3.83 18.67 2.99
CA LEU A 50 -2.71 19.52 3.34
C LEU A 50 -1.88 19.86 2.11
N ALA A 51 -1.56 18.88 1.24
CA ALA A 51 -0.81 19.11 0.01
C ALA A 51 -1.54 20.04 -0.95
N LEU A 52 -2.87 19.85 -1.09
CA LEU A 52 -3.72 20.74 -1.90
C LEU A 52 -3.78 22.15 -1.33
N ALA A 53 -3.87 22.30 0.00
CA ALA A 53 -3.86 23.61 0.67
C ALA A 53 -2.50 24.30 0.53
N ASP A 54 -1.37 23.57 0.64
CA ASP A 54 -0.03 24.11 0.43
C ASP A 54 0.17 24.65 -1.01
N ALA A 55 -0.53 24.04 -1.98
CA ALA A 55 -0.59 24.51 -3.37
C ALA A 55 -1.68 25.58 -3.62
N ASN A 56 -2.35 26.07 -2.56
CA ASN A 56 -3.47 27.03 -2.65
C ASN A 56 -4.61 26.55 -3.58
N GLY A 57 -4.86 25.25 -3.65
CA GLY A 57 -5.87 24.66 -4.53
C GLY A 57 -5.53 24.76 -6.02
N ARG A 58 -4.26 24.89 -6.40
CA ARG A 58 -3.86 25.16 -7.80
C ARG A 58 -2.72 24.27 -8.27
N ALA A 59 -2.72 23.97 -9.57
CA ALA A 59 -1.60 23.36 -10.28
C ALA A 59 -1.37 24.08 -11.62
N GLY A 60 -0.35 24.93 -11.69
CA GLY A 60 -0.16 25.85 -12.80
C GLY A 60 -1.35 26.82 -12.94
N ARG A 61 -2.01 26.86 -14.10
CA ARG A 61 -3.19 27.69 -14.33
C ARG A 61 -4.50 27.08 -13.82
N PHE A 62 -4.52 25.78 -13.51
CA PHE A 62 -5.72 25.04 -13.16
C PHE A 62 -6.08 25.18 -11.69
N ASP A 63 -7.36 25.35 -11.40
CA ASP A 63 -7.92 25.22 -10.07
C ASP A 63 -8.23 23.75 -9.81
N VAL A 64 -7.71 23.21 -8.72
CA VAL A 64 -7.84 21.80 -8.37
C VAL A 64 -8.66 21.64 -7.11
N SER A 65 -9.64 20.75 -7.16
CA SER A 65 -10.46 20.36 -6.01
C SER A 65 -10.26 18.89 -5.66
N LEU A 66 -10.58 18.52 -4.42
CA LEU A 66 -10.52 17.13 -3.93
C LEU A 66 -11.94 16.64 -3.59
N THR A 67 -12.38 15.58 -4.28
CA THR A 67 -13.59 14.85 -3.92
C THR A 67 -13.22 13.61 -3.11
N VAL A 68 -13.76 13.51 -1.89
CA VAL A 68 -13.44 12.44 -0.93
C VAL A 68 -14.59 11.45 -0.83
N LEU A 69 -14.31 10.17 -1.06
CA LEU A 69 -15.29 9.09 -1.08
C LEU A 69 -14.91 8.02 -0.03
N ASN A 70 -15.89 7.59 0.77
CA ASN A 70 -15.70 6.49 1.73
C ASN A 70 -15.76 5.14 1.01
N SER A 71 -14.76 4.29 1.17
CA SER A 71 -14.71 2.94 0.61
C SER A 71 -15.44 1.89 1.45
N VAL A 72 -15.81 2.22 2.69
CA VAL A 72 -16.53 1.33 3.60
C VAL A 72 -18.04 1.56 3.52
N GLN A 73 -18.81 0.50 3.45
CA GLN A 73 -20.26 0.55 3.33
C GLN A 73 -20.96 0.21 4.66
N GLY A 74 -21.83 1.09 5.12
CA GLY A 74 -22.70 0.85 6.27
C GLY A 74 -21.92 0.50 7.53
N ARG A 75 -22.18 -0.69 8.10
CA ARG A 75 -21.53 -1.21 9.31
C ARG A 75 -20.36 -2.15 9.02
N MET A 76 -19.87 -2.21 7.79
CA MET A 76 -18.72 -3.04 7.46
C MET A 76 -17.46 -2.53 8.17
N LYS A 77 -16.52 -3.45 8.40
CA LYS A 77 -15.26 -3.17 9.11
C LYS A 77 -14.13 -2.73 8.18
N ILE A 78 -14.20 -3.15 6.93
CA ILE A 78 -13.21 -2.93 5.88
C ILE A 78 -13.88 -2.38 4.62
N SER A 79 -13.09 -1.96 3.64
CA SER A 79 -13.58 -1.54 2.31
C SER A 79 -14.46 -2.62 1.67
N SER A 80 -15.55 -2.21 1.02
CA SER A 80 -16.43 -3.14 0.32
C SER A 80 -16.28 -2.99 -1.19
N GLU A 81 -16.20 -4.11 -1.90
CA GLU A 81 -16.05 -4.14 -3.36
C GLU A 81 -17.12 -3.28 -4.06
N ALA A 82 -18.40 -3.43 -3.63
CA ALA A 82 -19.51 -2.67 -4.21
C ALA A 82 -19.34 -1.15 -4.01
N ARG A 83 -18.86 -0.71 -2.85
CA ARG A 83 -18.63 0.71 -2.56
C ARG A 83 -17.44 1.24 -3.33
N VAL A 84 -16.33 0.49 -3.36
CA VAL A 84 -15.13 0.84 -4.15
C VAL A 84 -15.47 0.95 -5.64
N ALA A 85 -16.20 -0.02 -6.19
CA ALA A 85 -16.65 0.04 -7.59
C ALA A 85 -17.56 1.26 -7.85
N SER A 86 -18.45 1.60 -6.91
CA SER A 86 -19.28 2.81 -6.99
C SER A 86 -18.43 4.08 -6.97
N ASN A 87 -17.43 4.16 -6.09
CA ASN A 87 -16.51 5.30 -6.01
C ASN A 87 -15.70 5.47 -7.31
N ALA A 88 -15.15 4.37 -7.84
CA ALA A 88 -14.44 4.39 -9.11
C ALA A 88 -15.33 4.87 -10.27
N ARG A 89 -16.59 4.36 -10.35
CA ARG A 89 -17.55 4.84 -11.36
C ARG A 89 -17.88 6.32 -11.20
N SER A 90 -18.01 6.81 -9.96
CA SER A 90 -18.22 8.24 -9.70
C SER A 90 -17.06 9.08 -10.23
N ALA A 91 -15.82 8.62 -10.05
CA ALA A 91 -14.65 9.28 -10.61
C ALA A 91 -14.66 9.26 -12.15
N VAL A 92 -15.01 8.12 -12.76
CA VAL A 92 -15.08 7.97 -14.22
C VAL A 92 -16.15 8.88 -14.85
N LEU A 93 -17.31 9.00 -14.21
CA LEU A 93 -18.43 9.79 -14.68
C LEU A 93 -18.28 11.30 -14.42
N SER A 94 -17.37 11.71 -13.56
CA SER A 94 -17.10 13.13 -13.30
C SER A 94 -16.40 13.78 -14.51
N PRO A 95 -16.97 14.82 -15.10
CA PRO A 95 -16.40 15.46 -16.30
C PRO A 95 -15.09 16.18 -16.00
N THR A 96 -14.81 16.53 -14.75
CA THR A 96 -13.61 17.26 -14.30
C THR A 96 -12.56 16.35 -13.68
N SER A 97 -12.80 15.03 -13.57
CA SER A 97 -11.87 14.09 -12.93
C SER A 97 -10.59 13.92 -13.74
N ILE A 98 -9.47 14.37 -13.21
CA ILE A 98 -8.14 14.29 -13.83
C ILE A 98 -7.29 13.14 -13.31
N ALA A 99 -7.40 12.82 -12.02
CA ALA A 99 -6.66 11.75 -11.37
C ALA A 99 -7.50 11.11 -10.24
N TYR A 100 -7.12 9.88 -9.88
CA TYR A 100 -7.70 9.14 -8.77
C TYR A 100 -6.60 8.76 -7.77
N ILE A 101 -6.75 9.18 -6.52
CA ILE A 101 -5.87 8.76 -5.42
C ILE A 101 -6.54 7.61 -4.66
N GLY A 102 -5.88 6.49 -4.58
CA GLY A 102 -6.41 5.32 -3.92
C GLY A 102 -6.15 4.03 -4.69
N ASP A 103 -6.61 2.94 -4.15
CA ASP A 103 -7.26 2.83 -2.84
C ASP A 103 -6.22 2.65 -1.72
N TYR A 104 -6.69 2.67 -0.48
CA TYR A 104 -5.84 2.47 0.70
C TYR A 104 -5.22 1.08 0.74
N ASP A 105 -5.97 0.06 0.36
CA ASP A 105 -5.55 -1.33 0.40
C ASP A 105 -5.58 -1.99 -0.99
N SER A 106 -4.89 -3.13 -1.10
CA SER A 106 -4.74 -3.83 -2.38
C SER A 106 -6.03 -4.50 -2.86
N ALA A 107 -6.91 -4.93 -1.95
CA ALA A 107 -8.18 -5.55 -2.35
C ALA A 107 -9.11 -4.50 -2.98
N ALA A 108 -9.19 -3.33 -2.40
CA ALA A 108 -9.92 -2.19 -2.97
C ALA A 108 -9.31 -1.74 -4.31
N THR A 109 -7.98 -1.62 -4.39
CA THR A 109 -7.29 -1.26 -5.64
C THR A 109 -7.56 -2.26 -6.77
N ALA A 110 -7.63 -3.55 -6.48
CA ALA A 110 -7.96 -4.57 -7.47
C ALA A 110 -9.35 -4.39 -8.11
N VAL A 111 -10.27 -3.74 -7.39
CA VAL A 111 -11.62 -3.42 -7.87
C VAL A 111 -11.65 -2.11 -8.65
N SER A 112 -11.01 -1.07 -8.13
CA SER A 112 -11.05 0.28 -8.76
C SER A 112 -10.20 0.36 -10.03
N LEU A 113 -9.02 -0.26 -10.02
CA LEU A 113 -8.01 -0.11 -11.06
C LEU A 113 -8.51 -0.44 -12.47
N PRO A 114 -9.21 -1.56 -12.74
CA PRO A 114 -9.73 -1.82 -14.10
C PRO A 114 -10.70 -0.76 -14.59
N LEU A 115 -11.54 -0.22 -13.70
CA LEU A 115 -12.53 0.80 -14.03
C LEU A 115 -11.87 2.14 -14.35
N ILE A 116 -10.94 2.57 -13.52
CA ILE A 116 -10.18 3.81 -13.66
C ILE A 116 -9.28 3.73 -14.90
N ASN A 117 -8.65 2.57 -15.13
CA ASN A 117 -7.81 2.32 -16.28
C ASN A 117 -8.58 2.44 -17.61
N GLN A 118 -9.76 1.83 -17.69
CA GLN A 118 -10.59 1.89 -18.90
C GLN A 118 -10.98 3.32 -19.27
N ALA A 119 -11.08 4.21 -18.30
CA ALA A 119 -11.36 5.63 -18.51
C ALA A 119 -10.12 6.49 -18.82
N GLY A 120 -8.92 5.87 -18.86
CA GLY A 120 -7.66 6.57 -19.08
C GLY A 120 -7.28 7.56 -17.98
N ILE A 121 -7.82 7.39 -16.77
CA ILE A 121 -7.50 8.21 -15.61
C ILE A 121 -6.27 7.62 -14.92
N ALA A 122 -5.30 8.47 -14.56
CA ALA A 122 -4.17 8.07 -13.76
C ALA A 122 -4.62 7.74 -12.33
N GLN A 123 -4.24 6.56 -11.83
CA GLN A 123 -4.48 6.13 -10.45
C GLN A 123 -3.16 6.03 -9.71
N ILE A 124 -3.04 6.75 -8.58
CA ILE A 124 -1.90 6.66 -7.68
C ILE A 124 -2.36 6.13 -6.34
N SER A 125 -1.84 4.96 -5.92
CA SER A 125 -2.15 4.42 -4.61
C SER A 125 -1.05 4.77 -3.61
N PRO A 126 -1.40 5.43 -2.50
CA PRO A 126 -0.45 5.68 -1.42
C PRO A 126 0.10 4.40 -0.78
N LEU A 127 -0.74 3.37 -0.55
CA LEU A 127 -0.39 2.26 0.34
C LEU A 127 -0.67 0.85 -0.20
N SER A 128 -1.25 0.68 -1.38
CA SER A 128 -1.40 -0.65 -2.00
C SER A 128 -0.05 -1.30 -2.25
N ALA A 129 0.07 -2.59 -1.91
CA ALA A 129 1.35 -3.29 -1.97
C ALA A 129 1.35 -4.53 -2.86
N TYR A 130 0.19 -4.95 -3.40
CA TYR A 130 0.08 -6.20 -4.15
C TYR A 130 0.96 -6.17 -5.41
N PRO A 131 1.88 -7.15 -5.58
CA PRO A 131 2.83 -7.15 -6.69
C PRO A 131 2.18 -7.28 -8.06
N GLY A 132 1.06 -7.99 -8.16
CA GLY A 132 0.36 -8.26 -9.41
C GLY A 132 -0.17 -7.04 -10.15
N PHE A 133 -0.20 -5.85 -9.52
CA PHE A 133 -0.56 -4.60 -10.22
C PHE A 133 0.51 -4.13 -11.18
N THR A 134 1.76 -4.45 -10.92
CA THR A 134 2.93 -3.94 -11.65
C THR A 134 3.74 -5.02 -12.36
N GLY A 135 3.42 -6.30 -12.14
CA GLY A 135 4.02 -7.42 -12.88
C GLY A 135 5.32 -7.93 -12.27
N SER A 136 5.36 -8.13 -10.97
CA SER A 136 6.47 -8.80 -10.29
C SER A 136 6.38 -10.32 -10.43
N GLU A 137 7.45 -11.02 -10.02
CA GLU A 137 7.51 -12.49 -10.00
C GLU A 137 6.41 -13.17 -9.17
N GLN A 138 5.80 -12.44 -8.22
CA GLN A 138 4.68 -12.92 -7.40
C GLN A 138 3.29 -12.62 -8.00
N ALA A 139 3.23 -12.10 -9.22
CA ALA A 139 1.99 -11.85 -9.93
C ALA A 139 1.23 -13.16 -10.24
N GLY A 140 -0.09 -13.07 -10.32
CA GLY A 140 -0.92 -14.19 -10.79
C GLY A 140 -0.81 -14.41 -12.30
N PRO A 141 -1.38 -15.51 -12.88
CA PRO A 141 -1.27 -15.82 -14.29
C PRO A 141 -1.82 -14.64 -15.08
N ASP A 142 -2.69 -14.06 -15.26
CA ASP A 142 -3.12 -12.97 -16.15
C ASP A 142 -2.76 -11.56 -15.63
N GLU A 143 -1.88 -11.46 -14.66
CA GLU A 143 -1.44 -10.19 -14.08
C GLU A 143 -0.11 -9.74 -14.70
N PRO A 144 0.04 -8.43 -14.88
CA PRO A 144 -0.89 -7.35 -14.52
C PRO A 144 -1.98 -7.09 -15.57
N GLY A 145 -1.99 -7.79 -16.71
CA GLY A 145 -2.84 -7.51 -17.88
C GLY A 145 -4.33 -7.33 -17.53
N ARG A 146 -4.88 -8.17 -16.64
CA ARG A 146 -6.29 -8.09 -16.23
C ARG A 146 -6.70 -6.78 -15.58
N PHE A 147 -5.73 -6.03 -15.03
CA PHE A 147 -5.97 -4.73 -14.40
C PHE A 147 -5.94 -3.57 -15.38
N TYR A 148 -5.53 -3.81 -16.65
CA TYR A 148 -5.34 -2.78 -17.66
C TYR A 148 -6.18 -3.02 -18.92
N PRO A 149 -7.52 -3.10 -18.81
CA PRO A 149 -8.40 -3.35 -19.97
C PRO A 149 -8.29 -2.24 -21.03
N GLY A 150 -7.85 -1.03 -20.68
CA GLY A 150 -7.53 0.05 -21.61
C GLY A 150 -6.21 -0.11 -22.37
N GLY A 151 -5.47 -1.20 -22.15
CA GLY A 151 -4.23 -1.56 -22.85
C GLY A 151 -2.98 -0.79 -22.44
N LYS A 152 -3.11 0.33 -21.70
CA LYS A 152 -1.97 1.13 -21.19
C LYS A 152 -1.96 1.11 -19.67
N ARG A 153 -0.77 1.14 -19.07
CA ARG A 153 -0.65 1.32 -17.62
C ARG A 153 -1.12 2.71 -17.20
N THR A 154 -1.93 2.76 -16.15
CA THR A 154 -2.43 4.00 -15.56
C THR A 154 -2.23 4.02 -14.05
N PHE A 155 -1.61 2.99 -13.48
CA PHE A 155 -1.45 2.81 -12.05
C PHE A 155 -0.02 3.10 -11.61
N PHE A 156 0.07 3.80 -10.48
CA PHE A 156 1.31 4.12 -9.76
C PHE A 156 1.14 3.78 -8.28
N ARG A 157 2.20 3.30 -7.66
CA ARG A 157 2.23 2.95 -6.25
C ARG A 157 3.39 3.64 -5.56
N LEU A 158 3.12 4.28 -4.42
CA LEU A 158 4.17 4.93 -3.63
C LEU A 158 4.80 3.99 -2.61
N ALA A 159 3.98 3.26 -1.83
CA ALA A 159 4.51 2.33 -0.84
C ALA A 159 5.36 1.21 -1.48
N PRO A 160 6.41 0.74 -0.81
CA PRO A 160 7.14 -0.45 -1.22
C PRO A 160 6.21 -1.63 -1.47
N SER A 161 6.55 -2.47 -2.46
CA SER A 161 5.76 -3.65 -2.77
C SER A 161 5.79 -4.66 -1.62
N GLN A 162 4.80 -5.57 -1.59
CA GLN A 162 4.77 -6.68 -0.65
C GLN A 162 5.97 -7.61 -0.80
N VAL A 163 6.61 -7.68 -1.98
CA VAL A 163 7.87 -8.43 -2.18
C VAL A 163 8.92 -7.92 -1.22
N ARG A 164 9.18 -6.61 -1.23
CA ARG A 164 10.17 -5.96 -0.36
C ARG A 164 9.84 -6.14 1.13
N GLU A 165 8.55 -6.06 1.49
CA GLU A 165 8.12 -6.29 2.87
C GLU A 165 8.35 -7.75 3.31
N THR A 166 8.09 -8.71 2.43
CA THR A 166 8.32 -10.15 2.70
C THR A 166 9.80 -10.44 2.92
N GLU A 167 10.69 -9.88 2.10
CA GLU A 167 12.15 -9.97 2.27
C GLU A 167 12.60 -9.37 3.59
N ALA A 168 12.14 -8.16 3.89
CA ALA A 168 12.45 -7.48 5.15
C ALA A 168 11.96 -8.26 6.38
N GLN A 169 10.79 -8.89 6.30
CA GLN A 169 10.29 -9.77 7.38
C GLN A 169 11.15 -11.02 7.56
N ALA A 170 11.62 -11.64 6.48
CA ALA A 170 12.49 -12.80 6.58
C ALA A 170 13.83 -12.43 7.22
N SER A 171 14.44 -11.32 6.77
CA SER A 171 15.67 -10.79 7.38
C SER A 171 15.47 -10.46 8.87
N LEU A 172 14.35 -9.79 9.22
CA LEU A 172 14.01 -9.52 10.61
C LEU A 172 13.91 -10.81 11.44
N GLN A 173 13.29 -11.85 10.92
CA GLN A 173 13.19 -13.15 11.62
C GLN A 173 14.58 -13.76 11.88
N ALA A 174 15.46 -13.78 10.88
CA ALA A 174 16.83 -14.25 11.03
C ALA A 174 17.59 -13.46 12.11
N GLN A 175 17.51 -12.13 12.08
CA GLN A 175 18.14 -11.24 13.06
C GLN A 175 17.55 -11.41 14.47
N GLN A 176 16.27 -11.75 14.59
CA GLN A 176 15.65 -12.08 15.87
C GLN A 176 16.00 -13.50 16.35
N GLY A 177 16.84 -14.23 15.63
CA GLY A 177 17.34 -15.55 15.98
C GLY A 177 16.38 -16.69 15.71
N CYS A 178 15.36 -16.47 14.84
CA CYS A 178 14.47 -17.53 14.40
C CYS A 178 15.25 -18.64 13.68
N LYS A 179 14.93 -19.89 13.98
CA LYS A 179 15.47 -21.06 13.29
C LYS A 179 14.41 -21.75 12.45
N GLU A 180 13.19 -21.82 12.97
CA GLU A 180 12.06 -22.48 12.33
C GLU A 180 10.82 -21.58 12.40
N SER A 181 10.32 -21.11 11.25
CA SER A 181 9.15 -20.25 11.16
C SER A 181 7.94 -21.00 10.62
N PHE A 182 6.77 -20.81 11.23
CA PHE A 182 5.49 -21.29 10.73
C PHE A 182 4.79 -20.19 9.94
N VAL A 183 4.41 -20.45 8.69
CA VAL A 183 3.76 -19.47 7.81
C VAL A 183 2.25 -19.65 7.86
N ILE A 184 1.52 -18.59 8.24
CA ILE A 184 0.06 -18.54 8.25
C ILE A 184 -0.39 -17.55 7.16
N TYR A 185 -1.35 -17.95 6.30
CA TYR A 185 -1.78 -17.16 5.15
C TYR A 185 -3.30 -17.24 4.92
N ASP A 186 -3.89 -16.33 4.14
CA ASP A 186 -5.29 -16.38 3.69
C ASP A 186 -5.50 -17.52 2.69
N ASP A 187 -6.59 -18.29 2.82
CA ASP A 187 -6.94 -19.34 1.88
C ASP A 187 -7.48 -18.76 0.56
N SER A 188 -6.64 -18.04 -0.13
CA SER A 188 -6.88 -17.47 -1.45
C SER A 188 -5.71 -17.78 -2.38
N PRO A 189 -5.89 -17.71 -3.70
CA PRO A 189 -4.77 -17.85 -4.64
C PRO A 189 -3.63 -16.85 -4.41
N ALA A 190 -3.94 -15.62 -4.02
CA ALA A 190 -2.95 -14.61 -3.67
C ALA A 190 -2.25 -14.95 -2.36
N GLY A 191 -2.99 -15.38 -1.33
CA GLY A 191 -2.43 -15.82 -0.05
C GLY A 191 -1.47 -17.01 -0.21
N LYS A 192 -1.82 -17.98 -1.05
CA LYS A 192 -0.95 -19.12 -1.35
C LYS A 192 0.37 -18.68 -2.02
N ARG A 193 0.32 -17.72 -2.97
CA ARG A 193 1.53 -17.16 -3.58
C ARG A 193 2.38 -16.41 -2.56
N SER A 194 1.74 -15.58 -1.72
CA SER A 194 2.44 -14.85 -0.64
C SER A 194 3.11 -15.81 0.36
N ALA A 195 2.45 -16.93 0.71
CA ALA A 195 3.04 -17.94 1.60
C ALA A 195 4.27 -18.63 0.97
N SER A 196 4.18 -18.94 -0.34
CA SER A 196 5.32 -19.52 -1.06
C SER A 196 6.49 -18.54 -1.14
N ALA A 197 6.22 -17.26 -1.37
CA ALA A 197 7.22 -16.21 -1.37
C ALA A 197 7.84 -16.01 0.02
N ALA A 198 7.04 -16.04 1.08
CA ALA A 198 7.55 -15.96 2.46
C ALA A 198 8.46 -17.16 2.79
N ALA A 199 8.08 -18.38 2.40
CA ALA A 199 8.91 -19.55 2.59
C ALA A 199 10.24 -19.46 1.81
N ALA A 200 10.22 -18.93 0.59
CA ALA A 200 11.42 -18.71 -0.20
C ALA A 200 12.35 -17.65 0.43
N ALA A 201 11.79 -16.53 0.90
CA ALA A 201 12.54 -15.48 1.58
C ALA A 201 13.15 -15.97 2.90
N LEU A 202 12.40 -16.72 3.72
CA LEU A 202 12.91 -17.34 4.93
C LEU A 202 14.10 -18.27 4.65
N LYS A 203 13.98 -19.08 3.59
CA LYS A 203 15.06 -19.97 3.16
C LYS A 203 16.32 -19.19 2.75
N ALA A 204 16.16 -18.07 2.07
CA ALA A 204 17.29 -17.20 1.68
C ALA A 204 18.04 -16.67 2.92
N GLU A 205 17.32 -16.40 4.01
CA GLU A 205 17.86 -15.96 5.31
C GLU A 205 18.25 -17.12 6.24
N SER A 206 18.30 -18.35 5.72
CA SER A 206 18.65 -19.55 6.50
C SER A 206 17.66 -19.86 7.65
N VAL A 207 16.42 -19.41 7.54
CA VAL A 207 15.33 -19.79 8.46
C VAL A 207 14.50 -20.89 7.82
N ALA A 208 14.38 -22.04 8.51
CA ALA A 208 13.58 -23.15 8.01
C ALA A 208 12.08 -22.86 8.10
N THR A 209 11.31 -23.38 7.14
CA THR A 209 9.85 -23.32 7.21
C THR A 209 9.34 -24.57 7.94
N ALA A 210 8.91 -24.40 9.20
CA ALA A 210 8.41 -25.48 10.06
C ALA A 210 7.02 -26.00 9.65
N GLY A 211 6.28 -25.21 8.91
CA GLY A 211 4.95 -25.53 8.38
C GLY A 211 4.29 -24.34 7.70
N ILE A 212 3.30 -24.65 6.88
CA ILE A 212 2.50 -23.65 6.16
C ILE A 212 1.02 -24.02 6.30
N SER A 213 0.17 -23.11 6.78
CA SER A 213 -1.26 -23.35 6.92
C SER A 213 -2.08 -22.14 6.54
N ALA A 214 -3.19 -22.39 5.85
CA ALA A 214 -4.20 -21.38 5.60
C ALA A 214 -4.98 -21.09 6.88
N ALA A 215 -5.27 -19.82 7.11
CA ALA A 215 -6.27 -19.37 8.06
C ALA A 215 -7.49 -18.89 7.28
N SER A 216 -8.59 -19.64 7.34
CA SER A 216 -9.91 -19.10 6.97
C SER A 216 -10.44 -18.21 8.10
N THR A 217 -11.38 -17.32 7.79
CA THR A 217 -12.01 -16.46 8.80
C THR A 217 -12.68 -17.25 9.94
N ALA A 218 -13.08 -18.50 9.69
CA ALA A 218 -13.65 -19.42 10.67
C ALA A 218 -12.57 -20.19 11.48
N GLU A 219 -11.33 -20.27 10.98
CA GLU A 219 -10.26 -21.08 11.57
C GLU A 219 -9.16 -20.25 12.26
N GLN A 220 -9.21 -18.92 12.17
CA GLN A 220 -8.16 -18.04 12.72
C GLN A 220 -7.96 -18.19 14.23
N GLY A 221 -9.03 -18.50 14.99
CA GLY A 221 -8.98 -18.84 16.41
C GLY A 221 -9.09 -20.33 16.68
N SER A 222 -8.92 -21.22 15.68
CA SER A 222 -9.20 -22.60 15.84
C SER A 222 -8.11 -23.34 16.62
N SER A 223 -8.53 -24.26 17.48
CA SER A 223 -7.63 -25.19 18.19
C SER A 223 -6.76 -26.03 17.23
N ARG A 224 -7.23 -26.25 15.99
CA ARG A 224 -6.50 -26.96 14.94
C ARG A 224 -5.23 -26.21 14.50
N LEU A 225 -5.34 -24.90 14.24
CA LEU A 225 -4.18 -24.09 13.83
C LEU A 225 -3.18 -23.93 14.98
N VAL A 226 -3.68 -23.73 16.21
CA VAL A 226 -2.86 -23.74 17.42
C VAL A 226 -2.11 -25.09 17.58
N ALA A 227 -2.78 -26.20 17.36
CA ALA A 227 -2.19 -27.53 17.43
C ALA A 227 -1.13 -27.74 16.33
N ALA A 228 -1.37 -27.25 15.11
CA ALA A 228 -0.43 -27.33 14.00
C ALA A 228 0.86 -26.56 14.30
N VAL A 229 0.76 -25.32 14.77
CA VAL A 229 1.93 -24.51 15.17
C VAL A 229 2.68 -25.18 16.32
N LYS A 230 1.98 -25.66 17.34
CA LYS A 230 2.59 -26.36 18.48
C LYS A 230 3.33 -27.65 18.06
N GLY A 231 2.74 -28.41 17.14
CA GLY A 231 3.33 -29.65 16.63
C GLY A 231 4.53 -29.45 15.70
N SER A 232 4.68 -28.27 15.11
CA SER A 232 5.74 -27.97 14.13
C SER A 232 7.11 -27.65 14.72
N LYS A 233 7.21 -27.43 16.03
CA LYS A 233 8.42 -26.95 16.72
C LYS A 233 8.90 -25.57 16.31
N ALA A 234 8.08 -24.77 15.64
CA ALA A 234 8.41 -23.41 15.26
C ALA A 234 8.76 -22.54 16.48
N ASP A 235 9.76 -21.72 16.35
CA ASP A 235 10.14 -20.66 17.31
C ASP A 235 9.61 -19.28 16.87
N CYS A 236 9.18 -19.18 15.60
CA CYS A 236 8.63 -17.97 15.01
C CYS A 236 7.40 -18.27 14.15
N VAL A 237 6.54 -17.24 13.97
CA VAL A 237 5.36 -17.28 13.10
C VAL A 237 5.38 -16.08 12.17
N ALA A 238 5.38 -16.33 10.87
CA ALA A 238 5.09 -15.32 9.84
C ALA A 238 3.57 -15.30 9.59
N TYR A 239 2.89 -14.24 10.00
CA TYR A 239 1.45 -14.10 9.89
C TYR A 239 1.07 -13.18 8.73
N GLY A 240 0.60 -13.76 7.64
CA GLY A 240 0.18 -13.07 6.39
C GLY A 240 -1.31 -13.21 6.08
N ALA A 241 -2.12 -13.69 7.03
CA ALA A 241 -3.56 -13.76 6.85
C ALA A 241 -4.25 -12.44 7.27
N SER A 242 -5.57 -12.36 7.07
CA SER A 242 -6.37 -11.18 7.44
C SER A 242 -6.22 -10.83 8.91
N ILE A 243 -6.04 -9.55 9.21
CA ILE A 243 -5.88 -9.03 10.57
C ILE A 243 -7.22 -8.54 11.10
N ASN A 244 -7.67 -9.16 12.19
CA ASN A 244 -8.92 -8.85 12.90
C ASN A 244 -8.86 -9.35 14.34
N LEU A 245 -9.98 -9.32 15.07
CA LEU A 245 -10.06 -9.82 16.44
C LEU A 245 -9.71 -11.31 16.57
N ALA A 246 -10.08 -12.14 15.60
CA ALA A 246 -9.75 -13.57 15.62
C ALA A 246 -8.24 -13.80 15.43
N ALA A 247 -7.56 -12.95 14.67
CA ALA A 247 -6.11 -12.96 14.56
C ALA A 247 -5.44 -12.63 15.92
N ALA A 248 -5.95 -11.62 16.64
CA ALA A 248 -5.45 -11.29 17.98
C ALA A 248 -5.66 -12.45 18.97
N GLU A 249 -6.83 -13.08 18.94
CA GLU A 249 -7.13 -14.25 19.77
C GLU A 249 -6.20 -15.43 19.47
N LEU A 250 -5.94 -15.72 18.19
CA LEU A 250 -4.99 -16.75 17.78
C LEU A 250 -3.59 -16.49 18.33
N LEU A 251 -3.07 -15.27 18.18
CA LEU A 251 -1.73 -14.94 18.70
C LEU A 251 -1.70 -14.99 20.24
N ASN A 252 -2.79 -14.60 20.91
CA ASN A 252 -2.92 -14.76 22.36
C ASN A 252 -2.83 -16.23 22.79
N GLN A 253 -3.56 -17.12 22.12
CA GLN A 253 -3.52 -18.56 22.40
C GLN A 253 -2.14 -19.15 22.12
N LEU A 254 -1.51 -18.80 21.00
CA LEU A 254 -0.17 -19.26 20.64
C LEU A 254 0.86 -18.79 21.67
N SER A 255 0.82 -17.52 22.07
CA SER A 255 1.76 -16.97 23.08
C SER A 255 1.55 -17.54 24.47
N ALA A 256 0.32 -17.95 24.82
CA ALA A 256 0.03 -18.63 26.08
C ALA A 256 0.58 -20.06 26.10
N ASN A 257 0.50 -20.76 24.96
CA ASN A 257 1.00 -22.13 24.82
C ASN A 257 2.53 -22.20 24.68
N ASN A 258 3.16 -21.24 24.00
CA ASN A 258 4.60 -21.14 23.86
C ASN A 258 5.06 -19.69 24.10
N PRO A 259 5.53 -19.36 25.33
CA PRO A 259 5.97 -18.01 25.70
C PRO A 259 7.19 -17.50 24.94
N ALA A 260 7.96 -18.36 24.30
CA ALA A 260 9.16 -18.01 23.53
C ALA A 260 8.85 -17.73 22.06
N LEU A 261 7.63 -18.05 21.60
CA LEU A 261 7.20 -17.86 20.21
C LEU A 261 7.15 -16.38 19.85
N LYS A 262 7.73 -16.01 18.72
CA LYS A 262 7.73 -14.65 18.18
C LYS A 262 6.80 -14.56 16.98
N PHE A 263 6.13 -13.42 16.82
CA PHE A 263 5.15 -13.17 15.76
C PHE A 263 5.62 -12.03 14.86
N PHE A 264 5.57 -12.24 13.55
CA PHE A 264 5.92 -11.27 12.52
C PHE A 264 4.70 -11.04 11.66
N VAL A 265 4.17 -9.83 11.71
CA VAL A 265 2.92 -9.41 11.07
C VAL A 265 3.23 -8.30 10.07
N GLY A 266 2.61 -8.32 8.91
CA GLY A 266 2.77 -7.27 7.91
C GLY A 266 2.00 -5.99 8.23
N ARG A 267 2.02 -5.04 7.30
CA ARG A 267 1.40 -3.71 7.43
C ARG A 267 -0.07 -3.69 7.83
N SER A 268 -0.82 -4.74 7.53
CA SER A 268 -2.20 -4.89 7.98
C SER A 268 -2.33 -4.99 9.51
N GLY A 269 -1.25 -5.26 10.23
CA GLY A 269 -1.17 -5.22 11.69
C GLY A 269 -1.24 -3.80 12.28
N ASP A 270 -1.13 -2.74 11.48
CA ASP A 270 -1.47 -1.37 11.89
C ASP A 270 -2.99 -1.19 11.94
N ASN A 271 -3.57 -1.83 12.94
CA ASN A 271 -5.01 -1.99 13.12
C ASN A 271 -5.32 -1.98 14.62
N ALA A 272 -5.95 -0.91 15.13
CA ALA A 272 -6.24 -0.76 16.55
C ALA A 272 -7.06 -1.92 17.13
N PRO A 273 -8.14 -2.42 16.50
CA PRO A 273 -8.85 -3.59 16.96
C PRO A 273 -7.98 -4.84 17.15
N PHE A 274 -6.92 -4.99 16.37
CA PHE A 274 -5.97 -6.08 16.53
C PHE A 274 -5.01 -5.81 17.69
N THR A 275 -4.30 -4.68 17.66
CA THR A 275 -3.23 -4.39 18.61
C THR A 275 -3.72 -4.21 20.04
N GLU A 276 -4.90 -3.59 20.25
CA GLU A 276 -5.52 -3.37 21.54
C GLU A 276 -6.02 -4.67 22.19
N ASN A 277 -6.34 -5.70 21.39
CA ASN A 277 -6.83 -6.99 21.89
C ASN A 277 -5.72 -8.05 22.03
N LEU A 278 -4.46 -7.71 21.74
CA LEU A 278 -3.33 -8.57 22.08
C LEU A 278 -3.09 -8.55 23.60
N SER A 279 -2.93 -9.74 24.19
CA SER A 279 -2.47 -9.87 25.59
C SER A 279 -1.09 -9.24 25.76
N ALA A 280 -0.74 -8.82 26.97
CA ALA A 280 0.57 -8.24 27.24
C ALA A 280 1.76 -9.13 26.81
N ARG A 281 1.57 -10.44 26.79
CA ARG A 281 2.58 -11.41 26.31
C ARG A 281 2.65 -11.38 24.79
N ALA A 282 1.51 -11.46 24.09
CA ALA A 282 1.45 -11.39 22.65
C ALA A 282 1.99 -10.06 22.12
N GLN A 283 1.66 -8.93 22.77
CA GLN A 283 2.22 -7.61 22.43
C GLN A 283 3.75 -7.63 22.43
N ARG A 284 4.36 -8.15 23.49
CA ARG A 284 5.85 -8.23 23.58
C ARG A 284 6.47 -9.14 22.53
N ALA A 285 5.75 -10.17 22.09
CA ALA A 285 6.21 -11.15 21.12
C ALA A 285 5.97 -10.73 19.66
N THR A 286 5.15 -9.70 19.40
CA THR A 286 4.73 -9.29 18.06
C THR A 286 5.57 -8.12 17.54
N LEU A 287 6.11 -8.31 16.33
CA LEU A 287 6.75 -7.28 15.52
C LEU A 287 5.90 -7.06 14.28
N ILE A 288 5.63 -5.79 13.95
CA ILE A 288 4.81 -5.41 12.80
C ILE A 288 5.69 -4.63 11.83
N THR A 289 5.73 -5.08 10.57
CA THR A 289 6.41 -4.37 9.49
C THR A 289 5.42 -3.50 8.72
N GLY A 290 5.92 -2.44 8.12
CA GLY A 290 5.11 -1.57 7.26
C GLY A 290 5.99 -0.64 6.43
N PRO A 291 5.41 0.13 5.49
CA PRO A 291 6.20 1.06 4.69
C PRO A 291 6.77 2.18 5.57
N GLY A 292 8.02 2.62 5.23
CA GLY A 292 8.62 3.84 5.80
C GLY A 292 7.89 5.11 5.33
N PRO A 293 8.39 6.31 5.68
CA PRO A 293 9.66 6.53 6.37
C PRO A 293 9.58 6.31 7.88
N ASP A 294 10.74 6.20 8.53
CA ASP A 294 10.83 6.30 9.98
C ASP A 294 10.50 7.73 10.43
N PRO A 295 9.44 7.95 11.24
CA PRO A 295 9.07 9.28 11.72
C PRO A 295 10.15 10.03 12.51
N GLN A 296 11.18 9.33 13.01
CA GLN A 296 12.32 9.93 13.71
C GLN A 296 13.43 10.39 12.75
N ARG A 297 13.36 9.97 11.47
CA ARG A 297 14.37 10.22 10.42
C ARG A 297 13.73 10.75 9.14
N LEU A 298 12.74 11.59 9.29
CA LEU A 298 12.08 12.22 8.16
C LEU A 298 13.06 13.14 7.41
N SER A 299 12.89 13.22 6.11
CA SER A 299 13.50 14.25 5.29
C SER A 299 13.15 15.66 5.78
N THR A 300 13.80 16.69 5.24
CA THR A 300 13.45 18.08 5.56
C THR A 300 11.99 18.36 5.23
N VAL A 301 11.52 17.96 4.05
CA VAL A 301 10.13 18.12 3.63
C VAL A 301 9.19 17.31 4.53
N GLY A 302 9.52 16.05 4.82
CA GLY A 302 8.71 15.17 5.69
C GLY A 302 8.54 15.75 7.09
N SER A 303 9.61 16.35 7.66
CA SER A 303 9.57 17.01 8.96
C SER A 303 8.66 18.24 8.96
N GLU A 304 8.75 19.08 7.93
CA GLU A 304 7.91 20.27 7.80
C GLU A 304 6.44 19.90 7.54
N VAL A 305 6.18 18.90 6.71
CA VAL A 305 4.83 18.35 6.50
C VAL A 305 4.25 17.85 7.83
N SER A 306 5.02 17.08 8.62
CA SER A 306 4.57 16.57 9.91
C SER A 306 4.23 17.69 10.89
N LYS A 307 5.00 18.77 10.92
CA LYS A 307 4.73 19.95 11.77
C LYS A 307 3.45 20.66 11.33
N ARG A 308 3.26 20.89 10.03
CA ARG A 308 2.05 21.55 9.48
C ARG A 308 0.80 20.68 9.69
N TYR A 309 0.91 19.39 9.41
CA TYR A 309 -0.16 18.43 9.63
C TYR A 309 -0.62 18.47 11.10
N ARG A 310 0.34 18.41 12.06
CA ARG A 310 0.03 18.44 13.49
C ARG A 310 -0.65 19.75 13.90
N ARG A 311 -0.24 20.90 13.36
CA ARG A 311 -0.89 22.20 13.60
C ARG A 311 -2.32 22.25 13.07
N GLN A 312 -2.58 21.64 11.91
CA GLN A 312 -3.89 21.72 11.25
C GLN A 312 -4.88 20.68 11.78
N PHE A 313 -4.42 19.47 12.10
CA PHE A 313 -5.29 18.34 12.45
C PHE A 313 -5.16 17.87 13.89
N GLY A 314 -4.26 18.45 14.69
CA GLY A 314 -4.10 18.15 16.12
C GLY A 314 -3.38 16.82 16.44
N SER A 315 -2.98 16.04 15.44
CA SER A 315 -2.31 14.75 15.58
C SER A 315 -1.13 14.61 14.61
N ALA A 316 -0.25 13.65 14.83
CA ALA A 316 0.79 13.31 13.85
C ALA A 316 0.16 12.67 12.59
N PRO A 317 0.77 12.87 11.39
CA PRO A 317 0.23 12.33 10.13
C PRO A 317 0.23 10.80 10.07
N GLY A 318 1.09 10.14 10.88
CA GLY A 318 1.38 8.72 10.67
C GLY A 318 1.95 8.44 9.26
N ILE A 319 2.11 7.19 8.94
CA ILE A 319 2.58 6.77 7.61
C ILE A 319 1.54 7.13 6.54
N ALA A 320 0.26 6.84 6.79
CA ALA A 320 -0.80 7.10 5.82
C ALA A 320 -0.93 8.58 5.43
N GLY A 321 -0.79 9.49 6.39
CA GLY A 321 -0.83 10.94 6.13
C GLY A 321 0.35 11.43 5.30
N LEU A 322 1.55 10.92 5.53
CA LEU A 322 2.73 11.27 4.74
C LEU A 322 2.61 10.77 3.29
N TYR A 323 2.13 9.53 3.10
CA TYR A 323 1.92 8.97 1.76
C TYR A 323 0.76 9.64 1.02
N GLY A 324 -0.33 10.00 1.72
CA GLY A 324 -1.42 10.78 1.13
C GLY A 324 -0.96 12.16 0.67
N TYR A 325 -0.13 12.83 1.49
CA TYR A 325 0.49 14.10 1.10
C TYR A 325 1.36 13.96 -0.15
N ALA A 326 2.22 12.95 -0.20
CA ALA A 326 3.10 12.70 -1.35
C ALA A 326 2.29 12.39 -2.62
N ALA A 327 1.26 11.55 -2.54
CA ALA A 327 0.42 11.21 -3.69
C ALA A 327 -0.29 12.43 -4.28
N MET A 328 -0.85 13.30 -3.45
CA MET A 328 -1.46 14.54 -3.93
C MET A 328 -0.41 15.50 -4.51
N THR A 329 0.76 15.60 -3.90
CA THR A 329 1.87 16.42 -4.42
C THR A 329 2.28 15.95 -5.82
N ASP A 330 2.42 14.65 -6.04
CA ASP A 330 2.77 14.08 -7.34
C ASP A 330 1.72 14.40 -8.41
N VAL A 331 0.42 14.30 -8.06
CA VAL A 331 -0.67 14.66 -8.97
C VAL A 331 -0.62 16.13 -9.34
N LEU A 332 -0.48 17.03 -8.35
CA LEU A 332 -0.41 18.48 -8.58
C LEU A 332 0.82 18.85 -9.44
N GLU A 333 1.96 18.23 -9.16
CA GLU A 333 3.18 18.44 -9.93
C GLU A 333 3.07 17.91 -11.36
N ALA A 334 2.40 16.77 -11.58
CA ALA A 334 2.15 16.22 -12.90
C ALA A 334 1.24 17.15 -13.73
N ILE A 335 0.19 17.70 -13.14
CA ILE A 335 -0.65 18.72 -13.78
C ILE A 335 0.20 19.96 -14.13
N ARG A 336 1.00 20.47 -13.20
CA ARG A 336 1.88 21.63 -13.40
C ARG A 336 2.89 21.42 -14.52
N ARG A 337 3.57 20.25 -14.55
CA ARG A 337 4.55 19.87 -15.60
C ARG A 337 3.91 19.71 -16.97
N SER A 338 2.64 19.34 -17.02
CA SER A 338 1.88 19.27 -18.27
C SER A 338 1.55 20.65 -18.87
N GLY A 339 1.82 21.76 -18.17
CA GLY A 339 1.68 23.13 -18.65
C GLY A 339 0.26 23.43 -19.12
N ALA A 340 0.10 23.91 -20.36
CA ALA A 340 -1.20 24.23 -20.93
C ALA A 340 -2.11 23.00 -21.10
N GLU A 341 -1.56 21.80 -21.17
CA GLU A 341 -2.27 20.53 -21.33
C GLU A 341 -2.51 19.80 -19.98
N GLY A 342 -2.42 20.48 -18.84
CA GLY A 342 -2.68 19.89 -17.52
C GLY A 342 -4.12 19.39 -17.32
N ASN A 343 -5.05 19.74 -18.21
CA ASN A 343 -6.40 19.19 -18.29
C ASN A 343 -6.53 17.96 -19.22
N ASN A 344 -5.43 17.46 -19.76
CA ASN A 344 -5.40 16.27 -20.62
C ASN A 344 -4.94 15.05 -19.78
N ARG A 345 -5.82 14.05 -19.59
CA ARG A 345 -5.54 12.85 -18.82
C ARG A 345 -4.27 12.11 -19.26
N ALA A 346 -4.04 12.01 -20.58
CA ALA A 346 -2.87 11.32 -21.11
C ALA A 346 -1.57 12.09 -20.82
N ARG A 347 -1.61 13.42 -20.81
CA ARG A 347 -0.44 14.25 -20.44
C ARG A 347 -0.12 14.14 -18.96
N VAL A 348 -1.13 14.21 -18.09
CA VAL A 348 -0.95 14.03 -16.65
C VAL A 348 -0.46 12.61 -16.33
N LEU A 349 -0.99 11.58 -17.00
CA LEU A 349 -0.51 10.21 -16.87
C LEU A 349 0.97 10.08 -17.25
N SER A 350 1.37 10.66 -18.40
CA SER A 350 2.76 10.67 -18.85
C SER A 350 3.67 11.44 -17.88
N ALA A 351 3.20 12.56 -17.34
CA ALA A 351 3.97 13.33 -16.34
C ALA A 351 4.14 12.56 -15.04
N LEU A 352 3.11 11.83 -14.57
CA LEU A 352 3.20 10.96 -13.38
C LEU A 352 4.20 9.82 -13.57
N SER A 353 4.24 9.19 -14.75
CA SER A 353 5.22 8.12 -15.01
C SER A 353 6.68 8.61 -15.02
N GLN A 354 6.90 9.90 -15.06
CA GLN A 354 8.23 10.55 -15.03
C GLN A 354 8.46 11.28 -13.70
N THR A 355 7.78 10.86 -12.64
CA THR A 355 7.97 11.47 -11.32
C THR A 355 9.36 11.15 -10.79
N GLU A 356 10.09 12.20 -10.43
CA GLU A 356 11.35 12.18 -9.69
C GLU A 356 11.20 13.16 -8.52
N ALA A 357 11.21 12.63 -7.31
CA ALA A 357 11.08 13.39 -6.07
C ALA A 357 12.40 13.33 -5.29
N ASP A 358 13.24 14.36 -5.43
CA ASP A 358 14.53 14.42 -4.75
C ASP A 358 14.40 14.58 -3.23
N ASP A 359 13.37 15.27 -2.75
CA ASP A 359 12.99 15.38 -1.35
C ASP A 359 11.47 15.47 -1.26
N SER A 360 10.84 14.49 -0.60
CA SER A 360 9.39 14.43 -0.41
C SER A 360 9.03 14.12 1.03
N ALA A 361 7.72 14.13 1.34
CA ALA A 361 7.23 13.75 2.65
C ALA A 361 7.61 12.32 3.07
N VAL A 362 7.90 11.44 2.10
CA VAL A 362 8.24 10.03 2.31
C VAL A 362 9.69 9.69 1.93
N GLY A 363 10.50 10.69 1.61
CA GLY A 363 11.90 10.54 1.20
C GLY A 363 12.10 10.73 -0.30
N ARG A 364 13.29 10.37 -0.79
CA ARG A 364 13.64 10.45 -2.21
C ARG A 364 13.10 9.22 -2.95
N TYR A 365 12.48 9.42 -4.10
CA TYR A 365 12.07 8.32 -5.00
C TYR A 365 11.86 8.81 -6.42
N SER A 366 11.79 7.85 -7.32
CA SER A 366 11.25 7.99 -8.67
C SER A 366 10.20 6.91 -8.93
N ILE A 367 9.42 7.08 -9.98
CA ILE A 367 8.49 6.06 -10.47
C ILE A 367 9.18 5.24 -11.56
N THR A 368 9.16 3.91 -11.41
CA THR A 368 9.71 2.98 -12.40
C THR A 368 8.78 2.85 -13.61
N PRO A 369 9.26 2.32 -14.76
CA PRO A 369 8.41 2.07 -15.93
C PRO A 369 7.20 1.17 -15.65
N ASP A 370 7.29 0.33 -14.62
CA ASP A 370 6.20 -0.55 -14.19
C ASP A 370 5.18 0.14 -13.28
N GLY A 371 5.44 1.37 -12.86
CA GLY A 371 4.55 2.16 -11.99
C GLY A 371 4.84 2.02 -10.50
N ASP A 372 5.90 1.33 -10.12
CA ASP A 372 6.35 1.25 -8.72
C ASP A 372 7.21 2.45 -8.35
N SER A 373 7.15 2.88 -7.09
CA SER A 373 8.17 3.78 -6.57
C SER A 373 9.47 3.03 -6.27
N THR A 374 10.58 3.76 -6.27
CA THR A 374 11.88 3.24 -5.83
C THR A 374 12.06 3.25 -4.30
N LEU A 375 11.01 3.56 -3.53
CA LEU A 375 11.03 3.47 -2.08
C LEU A 375 11.19 2.01 -1.62
N THR A 376 12.14 1.76 -0.74
CA THR A 376 12.44 0.42 -0.22
C THR A 376 12.34 0.33 1.30
N THR A 377 12.25 1.46 1.99
CA THR A 377 12.29 1.48 3.46
C THR A 377 11.08 0.77 4.07
N ILE A 378 11.36 -0.23 4.88
CA ILE A 378 10.39 -0.91 5.73
C ILE A 378 10.68 -0.55 7.18
N VAL A 379 9.69 -0.09 7.92
CA VAL A 379 9.80 0.18 9.36
C VAL A 379 9.32 -1.02 10.17
N VAL A 380 9.91 -1.21 11.34
CA VAL A 380 9.54 -2.24 12.31
C VAL A 380 8.94 -1.58 13.53
N SER A 381 7.74 -1.97 13.89
CA SER A 381 7.02 -1.51 15.08
C SER A 381 6.86 -2.61 16.11
N ARG A 382 6.92 -2.22 17.39
CA ARG A 382 6.50 -3.04 18.54
C ARG A 382 5.11 -2.62 18.98
N VAL A 383 4.37 -3.53 19.57
CA VAL A 383 3.08 -3.21 20.22
C VAL A 383 3.33 -2.93 21.69
N VAL A 384 3.00 -1.72 22.14
CA VAL A 384 3.18 -1.27 23.52
C VAL A 384 1.86 -0.64 24.00
N GLY A 385 1.18 -1.28 24.94
CA GLY A 385 -0.12 -0.80 25.43
C GLY A 385 -1.19 -0.69 24.33
N GLY A 386 -1.16 -1.59 23.35
CA GLY A 386 -2.07 -1.57 22.20
C GLY A 386 -1.71 -0.59 21.09
N GLN A 387 -0.65 0.21 21.26
CA GLN A 387 -0.19 1.18 20.28
C GLN A 387 1.07 0.70 19.56
N LEU A 388 1.23 1.12 18.30
CA LEU A 388 2.46 0.87 17.55
C LEU A 388 3.54 1.89 17.90
N VAL A 389 4.70 1.38 18.27
CA VAL A 389 5.91 2.16 18.52
C VAL A 389 7.01 1.68 17.59
N ILE A 390 7.43 2.52 16.65
CA ILE A 390 8.51 2.19 15.74
C ILE A 390 9.80 1.98 16.51
N SER A 391 10.53 0.92 16.16
CA SER A 391 11.85 0.58 16.68
C SER A 391 12.92 1.00 15.66
N PRO A 392 13.61 2.13 15.83
CA PRO A 392 14.63 2.57 14.87
C PRO A 392 15.76 1.53 14.72
N PHE A 393 16.18 0.92 15.81
CA PHE A 393 17.22 -0.11 15.80
C PHE A 393 16.86 -1.32 14.90
N LEU A 394 15.63 -1.83 15.01
CA LEU A 394 15.18 -2.94 14.16
C LEU A 394 14.91 -2.49 12.72
N THR A 395 14.47 -1.26 12.54
CA THR A 395 14.25 -0.65 11.22
C THR A 395 15.57 -0.52 10.46
N ASP A 396 16.61 -0.03 11.10
CA ASP A 396 17.93 0.09 10.48
C ASP A 396 18.46 -1.28 10.05
N ALA A 397 18.40 -2.24 10.95
CA ALA A 397 18.96 -3.57 10.73
C ALA A 397 18.40 -4.29 9.48
N ILE A 398 17.15 -4.02 9.07
CA ILE A 398 16.54 -4.65 7.89
C ILE A 398 16.61 -3.80 6.61
N ASN A 399 17.16 -2.58 6.67
CA ASN A 399 17.30 -1.69 5.52
C ASN A 399 18.77 -1.46 5.14
N GLU A 400 19.72 -1.97 5.94
CA GLU A 400 21.13 -2.05 5.62
C GLU A 400 21.42 -3.23 4.68
#